data_f73fcd397b671c1feb34e227e24b213b
#
_entry.id   f73fcd397b671c1feb34e227e24b213b
#
_cell.length_a   1.000
_cell.length_b   1.000
_cell.length_c   1.000
_cell.angle_alpha   90.00
_cell.angle_beta   90.00
_cell.angle_gamma   90.00
#
_symmetry.space_group_name_H-M   'P 1'
#
loop_
_entity.id
_entity.type
_entity.pdbx_description
1 polymer ?
#
loop_
_entity_poly.entity_id
_entity_poly.type
_entity_poly.pdbx_seq_one_letter_code
_entity_poly.pdbx_strand_id
1 'polypeptide(L)' 'MSRPIQGYVRADVPLKVLDTAVHKSATDPLAGFLEISTEDGVLRLAISGDAAEDLRIDLDQFLAQE' A
#
# COMPACT_ATOMS: atom_id res chain seq x y z
N MET A 1 -16.85 8.89 -1.83
CA MET A 1 -16.98 8.72 -0.39
C MET A 1 -16.28 7.47 0.05
N SER A 2 -15.49 7.57 1.04
CA SER A 2 -14.83 6.40 1.54
C SER A 2 -15.74 5.71 2.55
N ARG A 3 -15.61 4.42 2.63
CA ARG A 3 -16.38 3.66 3.58
C ARG A 3 -15.43 2.99 4.54
N PRO A 4 -15.95 2.57 5.69
CA PRO A 4 -15.09 1.94 6.67
C PRO A 4 -14.42 0.70 6.10
N ILE A 5 -13.21 0.49 6.51
CA ILE A 5 -12.49 -0.71 6.13
C ILE A 5 -12.95 -1.83 7.05
N GLN A 6 -13.45 -2.90 6.42
CA GLN A 6 -13.93 -4.03 7.17
C GLN A 6 -12.77 -4.91 7.55
N GLY A 7 -12.69 -5.25 8.83
CA GLY A 7 -11.71 -6.21 9.28
C GLY A 7 -10.27 -5.78 9.17
N TYR A 8 -10.02 -4.48 9.15
CA TYR A 8 -8.64 -4.07 9.13
C TYR A 8 -7.98 -4.45 10.46
N VAL A 9 -6.67 -4.61 10.40
CA VAL A 9 -5.89 -5.05 11.54
C VAL A 9 -6.02 -4.06 12.67
N ARG A 10 -6.30 -4.58 13.86
CA ARG A 10 -6.46 -3.78 15.04
C ARG A 10 -5.18 -3.88 15.84
N ALA A 11 -4.51 -2.78 15.99
CA ALA A 11 -3.30 -2.71 16.77
C ALA A 11 -3.38 -1.47 17.63
N ASP A 12 -2.80 -1.55 18.80
CA ASP A 12 -2.76 -0.40 19.68
C ASP A 12 -1.94 0.72 19.07
N VAL A 13 -0.91 0.37 18.32
CA VAL A 13 -0.11 1.34 17.60
C VAL A 13 0.04 0.86 16.17
N PRO A 14 0.12 1.79 15.22
CA PRO A 14 0.33 1.41 13.83
C PRO A 14 1.66 0.70 13.64
N LEU A 15 1.69 -0.23 12.70
CA LEU A 15 2.93 -0.89 12.34
C LEU A 15 3.81 0.07 11.56
N LYS A 16 5.08 0.06 11.89
CA LYS A 16 6.03 0.94 11.22
C LYS A 16 6.50 0.29 9.94
N VAL A 17 6.48 1.04 8.85
CA VAL A 17 6.99 0.57 7.58
C VAL A 17 8.51 0.69 7.58
N LEU A 18 9.18 -0.44 7.38
CA LEU A 18 10.63 -0.47 7.34
C LEU A 18 11.16 -0.44 5.92
N ASP A 19 10.43 -1.03 5.00
CA ASP A 19 10.87 -1.12 3.61
C ASP A 19 9.68 -1.47 2.74
N THR A 20 9.80 -1.20 1.45
CA THR A 20 8.73 -1.52 0.52
C THR A 20 9.34 -2.05 -0.77
N ALA A 21 8.54 -2.83 -1.51
CA ALA A 21 8.92 -3.32 -2.82
C ALA A 21 7.65 -3.53 -3.63
N VAL A 22 7.78 -3.44 -4.94
CA VAL A 22 6.66 -3.65 -5.84
C VAL A 22 7.08 -4.64 -6.90
N HIS A 23 6.24 -5.63 -7.15
CA HIS A 23 6.50 -6.67 -8.14
C HIS A 23 5.39 -6.66 -9.16
N LYS A 24 5.74 -6.52 -10.44
CA LYS A 24 4.74 -6.54 -11.49
C LYS A 24 4.44 -7.96 -11.87
N SER A 25 3.15 -8.31 -11.95
CA SER A 25 2.72 -9.64 -12.34
C SER A 25 2.05 -9.66 -13.69
N ALA A 26 1.49 -8.54 -14.15
CA ALA A 26 0.82 -8.46 -15.43
C ALA A 26 0.92 -7.03 -15.95
N THR A 27 0.84 -6.89 -17.27
CA THR A 27 0.98 -5.58 -17.90
C THR A 27 -0.33 -5.05 -18.47
N ASP A 28 -1.19 -5.93 -18.93
CA ASP A 28 -2.40 -5.51 -19.62
C ASP A 28 -3.56 -6.37 -19.15
N PRO A 29 -4.29 -5.93 -18.14
CA PRO A 29 -4.11 -4.69 -17.38
C PRO A 29 -2.92 -4.78 -16.44
N LEU A 30 -2.43 -3.61 -16.05
CA LEU A 30 -1.30 -3.56 -15.13
C LEU A 30 -1.72 -4.05 -13.75
N ALA A 31 -0.96 -4.98 -13.22
CA ALA A 31 -1.23 -5.56 -11.91
C ALA A 31 0.08 -6.01 -11.28
N GLY A 32 0.08 -6.10 -9.96
CA GLY A 32 1.25 -6.55 -9.26
C GLY A 32 0.99 -6.70 -7.78
N PHE A 33 2.07 -6.76 -7.03
CA PHE A 33 2.01 -6.92 -5.58
C PHE A 33 2.86 -5.84 -4.94
N LEU A 34 2.31 -5.25 -3.90
CA LEU A 34 3.04 -4.32 -3.05
C LEU A 34 3.44 -5.08 -1.80
N GLU A 35 4.73 -5.08 -1.49
CA GLU A 35 5.22 -5.69 -0.26
C GLU A 35 5.65 -4.61 0.70
N ILE A 36 5.21 -4.73 1.93
CA ILE A 36 5.54 -3.78 2.97
C ILE A 36 6.15 -4.55 4.13
N SER A 37 7.40 -4.26 4.41
CA SER A 37 8.11 -4.90 5.52
C SER A 37 7.87 -4.12 6.78
N THR A 38 7.50 -4.81 7.84
CA THR A 38 7.26 -4.20 9.13
C THR A 38 7.99 -5.00 10.19
N GLU A 39 7.96 -4.49 11.41
CA GLU A 39 8.56 -5.21 12.53
C GLU A 39 7.93 -6.57 12.76
N ASP A 40 6.67 -6.72 12.37
CA ASP A 40 5.94 -7.97 12.62
C ASP A 40 5.97 -8.89 11.41
N GLY A 41 6.65 -8.51 10.34
CA GLY A 41 6.71 -9.35 9.15
C GLY A 41 6.40 -8.55 7.91
N VAL A 42 6.16 -9.29 6.82
CA VAL A 42 5.95 -8.69 5.51
C VAL A 42 4.49 -8.84 5.13
N LEU A 43 3.86 -7.73 4.75
CA LEU A 43 2.53 -7.72 4.19
C LEU A 43 2.65 -7.72 2.66
N ARG A 44 1.80 -8.50 2.01
CA ARG A 44 1.78 -8.54 0.56
C ARG A 44 0.37 -8.22 0.09
N LEU A 45 0.26 -7.17 -0.71
CA LEU A 45 -1.04 -6.66 -1.14
C LEU A 45 -1.08 -6.65 -2.67
N ALA A 46 -2.14 -7.20 -3.23
CA ALA A 46 -2.33 -7.12 -4.67
C ALA A 46 -2.78 -5.71 -5.05
N ILE A 47 -2.19 -5.15 -6.09
CA ILE A 47 -2.57 -3.82 -6.53
C ILE A 47 -2.78 -3.82 -8.04
N SER A 48 -3.70 -2.97 -8.47
CA SER A 48 -3.92 -2.68 -9.87
C SER A 48 -3.17 -1.41 -10.25
N GLY A 49 -3.13 -1.12 -11.54
CA GLY A 49 -2.55 0.14 -11.97
C GLY A 49 -3.27 1.35 -11.39
N ASP A 50 -4.60 1.28 -11.33
CA ASP A 50 -5.38 2.38 -10.76
C ASP A 50 -5.07 2.57 -9.28
N ALA A 51 -4.99 1.48 -8.53
CA ALA A 51 -4.67 1.59 -7.11
C ALA A 51 -3.27 2.12 -6.89
N ALA A 52 -2.34 1.72 -7.73
CA ALA A 52 -0.97 2.22 -7.63
C ALA A 52 -0.92 3.71 -7.91
N GLU A 53 -1.70 4.18 -8.88
CA GLU A 53 -1.74 5.60 -9.20
C GLU A 53 -2.33 6.40 -8.04
N ASP A 54 -3.39 5.89 -7.42
CA ASP A 54 -3.98 6.56 -6.27
C ASP A 54 -2.99 6.64 -5.12
N LEU A 55 -2.28 5.55 -4.88
CA LEU A 55 -1.28 5.54 -3.82
C LEU A 55 -0.16 6.54 -4.11
N ARG A 56 0.26 6.63 -5.37
CA ARG A 56 1.29 7.59 -5.73
C ARG A 56 0.84 9.02 -5.43
N ILE A 57 -0.39 9.33 -5.77
CA ILE A 57 -0.91 10.68 -5.53
C ILE A 57 -0.96 10.96 -4.03
N ASP A 58 -1.43 9.99 -3.25
CA ASP A 58 -1.52 10.18 -1.81
C ASP A 58 -0.14 10.39 -1.20
N LEU A 59 0.85 9.62 -1.65
CA LEU A 59 2.20 9.76 -1.13
C LEU A 59 2.81 11.09 -1.55
N ASP A 60 2.55 11.53 -2.77
CA ASP A 60 3.05 12.83 -3.21
C ASP A 60 2.49 13.94 -2.35
N GLN A 61 1.21 13.87 -2.03
CA GLN A 61 0.59 14.88 -1.19
C GLN A 61 1.15 14.85 0.22
N PHE A 62 1.38 13.65 0.73
CA PHE A 62 1.97 13.51 2.06
C PHE A 62 3.34 14.15 2.12
N LEU A 63 4.15 13.89 1.11
CA LEU A 63 5.50 14.43 1.07
C LEU A 63 5.50 15.95 0.88
N ALA A 64 4.52 16.47 0.17
CA ALA A 64 4.43 17.90 -0.09
C ALA A 64 4.06 18.70 1.14
N GLN A 65 3.57 18.04 2.16
CA GLN A 65 3.14 18.75 3.37
C GLN A 65 4.27 18.99 4.36
N GLU A 66 5.42 18.56 4.06
CA GLU A 66 6.55 18.76 4.96
C GLU A 66 6.97 20.18 5.11
#